data_0c207f2430525405a26a5f7a8179c65b
#
_entry.id   0c207f2430525405a26a5f7a8179c65b
#
_cell.length_a   1.000
_cell.length_b   1.000
_cell.length_c   1.000
_cell.angle_alpha   90.00
_cell.angle_beta   90.00
_cell.angle_gamma   90.00
#
_symmetry.space_group_name_H-M   'P 1'
#
loop_
_entity.id
_entity.type
_entity.pdbx_description
1 polymer ?
#
loop_
_entity_poly.entity_id
_entity_poly.type
_entity_poly.pdbx_seq_one_letter_code
_entity_poly.pdbx_strand_id
1 'polypeptide(L)'
;MNNLDTNSIQEIMKVIHEFFPEHASIAISNTNEYVYYQASKKIDLKIQPGDPIKEGTATYKALTYGQKVNEFIDSDILGVSYYGMSIPIIKEGITKGAVTAILHQQPSPFLSKYMTIKTGEDWYRVRQDRVLFLETQLRKTYVKTETRGGYHRLNLSELELFLSSESFIRCHRSYIVNIAFIKEIQPDSHSTFLLEMNDGTRIPVSQRYASYFRRSLGF
;
A
#
# COMPACT_ATOMS: atom_id res chain seq x y z
N MET A 1 1.53 16.30 -27.09
CA MET A 1 1.77 15.56 -25.84
C MET A 1 1.99 16.61 -24.76
N ASN A 2 0.96 16.92 -23.97
CA ASN A 2 1.12 17.91 -22.88
C ASN A 2 1.88 17.21 -21.74
N ASN A 3 3.16 17.50 -21.61
CA ASN A 3 3.87 17.30 -20.37
C ASN A 3 3.23 18.24 -19.35
N LEU A 4 2.75 17.71 -18.24
CA LEU A 4 2.49 18.54 -17.07
C LEU A 4 3.82 19.20 -16.73
N ASP A 5 3.93 20.49 -16.99
CA ASP A 5 5.13 21.23 -16.63
C ASP A 5 5.22 21.34 -15.10
N THR A 6 6.41 21.58 -14.60
CA THR A 6 6.69 21.66 -13.17
C THR A 6 5.82 22.73 -12.48
N ASN A 7 5.47 23.80 -13.20
CA ASN A 7 4.61 24.86 -12.69
C ASN A 7 3.17 24.40 -12.47
N SER A 8 2.61 23.64 -13.44
CA SER A 8 1.26 23.06 -13.30
C SER A 8 1.18 22.07 -12.15
N ILE A 9 2.23 21.27 -11.92
CA ILE A 9 2.31 20.36 -10.76
C ILE A 9 2.33 21.18 -9.47
N GLN A 10 3.12 22.24 -9.38
CA GLN A 10 3.20 23.07 -8.19
C GLN A 10 1.87 23.76 -7.84
N GLU A 11 1.14 24.26 -8.84
CA GLU A 11 -0.18 24.89 -8.63
C GLU A 11 -1.23 23.88 -8.14
N ILE A 12 -1.29 22.72 -8.77
CA ILE A 12 -2.19 21.63 -8.35
C ILE A 12 -1.87 21.19 -6.92
N MET A 13 -0.58 21.05 -6.60
CA MET A 13 -0.14 20.60 -5.28
C MET A 13 -0.42 21.62 -4.17
N LYS A 14 -0.42 22.92 -4.45
CA LYS A 14 -0.84 23.95 -3.48
C LYS A 14 -2.29 23.76 -3.04
N VAL A 15 -3.17 23.41 -3.98
CA VAL A 15 -4.59 23.18 -3.67
C VAL A 15 -4.77 21.81 -2.97
N ILE A 16 -4.10 20.77 -3.46
CA ILE A 16 -4.20 19.43 -2.91
C ILE A 16 -3.60 19.36 -1.51
N HIS A 17 -2.60 20.18 -1.19
CA HIS A 17 -1.95 20.20 0.12
C HIS A 17 -2.94 20.44 1.27
N GLU A 18 -4.02 21.17 1.04
CA GLU A 18 -5.08 21.39 2.05
C GLU A 18 -5.82 20.10 2.42
N PHE A 19 -5.77 19.07 1.56
CA PHE A 19 -6.38 17.77 1.79
C PHE A 19 -5.42 16.74 2.41
N PHE A 20 -4.11 17.02 2.42
CA PHE A 20 -3.13 16.14 3.05
C PHE A 20 -2.94 16.49 4.53
N PRO A 21 -2.67 15.47 5.38
CA PRO A 21 -2.33 15.75 6.77
C PRO A 21 -1.11 16.69 6.86
N GLU A 22 -1.16 17.72 7.68
CA GLU A 22 -0.06 18.66 7.94
C GLU A 22 1.27 17.99 8.34
N HIS A 23 1.24 16.69 8.58
CA HIS A 23 2.34 15.87 9.07
C HIS A 23 2.97 14.99 8.00
N ALA A 24 2.49 15.04 6.76
CA ALA A 24 3.02 14.27 5.65
C ALA A 24 3.85 15.15 4.71
N SER A 25 5.09 14.77 4.43
CA SER A 25 5.83 15.31 3.29
C SER A 25 5.39 14.59 2.01
N ILE A 26 5.39 15.30 0.90
CA ILE A 26 4.94 14.76 -0.39
C ILE A 26 6.09 14.83 -1.39
N ALA A 27 6.37 13.73 -2.06
CA ALA A 27 7.28 13.64 -3.17
C ALA A 27 6.56 13.14 -4.42
N ILE A 28 6.86 13.73 -5.58
CA ILE A 28 6.42 13.25 -6.89
C ILE A 28 7.67 12.96 -7.71
N SER A 29 7.70 11.83 -8.40
CA SER A 29 8.81 11.45 -9.25
C SER A 29 8.34 11.08 -10.65
N ASN A 30 9.25 11.23 -11.62
CA ASN A 30 9.21 10.44 -12.84
C ASN A 30 9.86 9.06 -12.58
N THR A 31 10.33 8.36 -13.60
CA THR A 31 10.97 7.04 -13.45
C THR A 31 12.39 7.09 -12.90
N ASN A 32 13.05 8.26 -12.88
CA ASN A 32 14.48 8.39 -12.60
C ASN A 32 14.78 9.32 -11.41
N GLU A 33 14.00 10.39 -11.27
CA GLU A 33 14.29 11.48 -10.34
C GLU A 33 13.01 12.06 -9.71
N TYR A 34 13.16 12.75 -8.60
CA TYR A 34 12.08 13.53 -7.99
C TYR A 34 11.87 14.81 -8.78
N VAL A 35 10.62 15.08 -9.16
CA VAL A 35 10.21 16.30 -9.88
C VAL A 35 9.54 17.33 -8.97
N TYR A 36 9.09 16.89 -7.81
CA TYR A 36 8.47 17.74 -6.79
C TYR A 36 8.73 17.16 -5.40
N TYR A 37 9.00 18.05 -4.44
CA TYR A 37 9.06 17.70 -3.03
C TYR A 37 8.55 18.85 -2.18
N GLN A 38 7.73 18.52 -1.19
CA GLN A 38 7.28 19.44 -0.16
C GLN A 38 7.44 18.79 1.20
N ALA A 39 8.30 19.38 2.03
CA ALA A 39 8.51 18.94 3.39
C ALA A 39 7.33 19.31 4.28
N SER A 40 7.02 18.44 5.25
CA SER A 40 6.12 18.74 6.36
C SER A 40 6.89 19.34 7.55
N LYS A 41 6.15 19.83 8.52
CA LYS A 41 6.76 20.31 9.80
C LYS A 41 7.35 19.19 10.64
N LYS A 42 6.95 17.93 10.41
CA LYS A 42 7.34 16.78 11.24
C LYS A 42 8.44 15.93 10.64
N ILE A 43 8.56 15.92 9.31
CA ILE A 43 9.60 15.14 8.65
C ILE A 43 10.04 15.85 7.38
N ASP A 44 11.34 15.94 7.19
CA ASP A 44 11.95 16.52 6.00
C ASP A 44 13.17 15.68 5.60
N LEU A 45 13.07 14.99 4.47
CA LEU A 45 14.14 14.16 3.91
C LEU A 45 15.15 14.96 3.06
N LYS A 46 15.00 16.28 2.99
CA LYS A 46 15.88 17.19 2.24
C LYS A 46 15.99 16.87 0.73
N ILE A 47 14.97 16.23 0.19
CA ILE A 47 14.90 15.92 -1.25
C ILE A 47 14.76 17.22 -2.04
N GLN A 48 15.48 17.31 -3.17
CA GLN A 48 15.37 18.41 -4.12
C GLN A 48 14.84 17.88 -5.46
N PRO A 49 14.05 18.68 -6.22
CA PRO A 49 13.76 18.36 -7.62
C PRO A 49 15.06 18.13 -8.42
N GLY A 50 15.12 17.02 -9.15
CA GLY A 50 16.32 16.55 -9.84
C GLY A 50 17.15 15.52 -9.08
N ASP A 51 16.88 15.28 -7.78
CA ASP A 51 17.57 14.24 -7.03
C ASP A 51 17.18 12.85 -7.57
N PRO A 52 18.16 11.94 -7.75
CA PRO A 52 17.90 10.58 -8.21
C PRO A 52 17.14 9.78 -7.15
N ILE A 53 16.29 8.88 -7.61
CA ILE A 53 15.53 7.98 -6.73
C ILE A 53 16.48 6.89 -6.23
N LYS A 54 16.74 6.88 -4.92
CA LYS A 54 17.61 5.88 -4.30
C LYS A 54 16.91 4.53 -4.18
N GLU A 55 17.68 3.47 -4.44
CA GLU A 55 17.23 2.10 -4.22
C GLU A 55 16.82 1.89 -2.75
N GLY A 56 15.81 1.07 -2.53
CA GLY A 56 15.28 0.79 -1.19
C GLY A 56 14.21 1.77 -0.71
N THR A 57 14.05 2.96 -1.32
CA THR A 57 12.98 3.90 -0.96
C THR A 57 11.60 3.35 -1.36
N ALA A 58 10.54 3.80 -0.69
CA ALA A 58 9.16 3.45 -1.07
C ALA A 58 8.84 3.87 -2.51
N THR A 59 9.38 5.01 -2.96
CA THR A 59 9.26 5.49 -4.34
C THR A 59 9.90 4.51 -5.33
N TYR A 60 11.15 4.10 -5.08
CA TYR A 60 11.87 3.13 -5.91
C TYR A 60 11.09 1.82 -6.04
N LYS A 61 10.62 1.29 -4.92
CA LYS A 61 9.88 0.03 -4.89
C LYS A 61 8.54 0.14 -5.64
N ALA A 62 7.81 1.26 -5.49
CA ALA A 62 6.57 1.48 -6.22
C ALA A 62 6.80 1.56 -7.74
N LEU A 63 7.88 2.19 -8.19
CA LEU A 63 8.26 2.24 -9.60
C LEU A 63 8.66 0.86 -10.13
N THR A 64 9.48 0.13 -9.37
CA THR A 64 10.00 -1.19 -9.77
C THR A 64 8.89 -2.25 -9.86
N TYR A 65 7.97 -2.25 -8.89
CA TYR A 65 6.91 -3.27 -8.82
C TYR A 65 5.63 -2.85 -9.55
N GLY A 66 5.50 -1.58 -9.93
CA GLY A 66 4.28 -1.06 -10.55
C GLY A 66 3.04 -1.18 -9.67
N GLN A 67 3.21 -1.18 -8.35
CA GLN A 67 2.12 -1.31 -7.38
C GLN A 67 2.37 -0.40 -6.18
N LYS A 68 1.32 -0.18 -5.41
CA LYS A 68 1.39 0.59 -4.18
C LYS A 68 2.30 -0.08 -3.16
N VAL A 69 3.10 0.73 -2.50
CA VAL A 69 4.01 0.33 -1.43
C VAL A 69 3.70 1.14 -0.18
N ASN A 70 3.52 0.46 0.95
CA ASN A 70 3.34 1.05 2.27
C ASN A 70 4.28 0.33 3.23
N GLU A 71 5.35 0.99 3.65
CA GLU A 71 6.32 0.34 4.52
C GLU A 71 7.16 1.34 5.31
N PHE A 72 7.83 0.84 6.33
CA PHE A 72 8.83 1.57 7.07
C PHE A 72 10.17 1.52 6.30
N ILE A 73 10.78 2.68 6.11
CA ILE A 73 12.07 2.82 5.45
C ILE A 73 13.10 3.21 6.49
N ASP A 74 14.20 2.45 6.54
CA ASP A 74 15.27 2.68 7.49
C ASP A 74 16.08 3.94 7.18
N SER A 75 16.73 4.49 8.20
CA SER A 75 17.59 5.68 8.11
C SER A 75 18.81 5.50 7.22
N ASP A 76 19.25 4.27 6.97
CA ASP A 76 20.42 3.97 6.14
C ASP A 76 20.30 4.45 4.69
N ILE A 77 19.06 4.66 4.21
CA ILE A 77 18.81 5.04 2.81
C ILE A 77 18.86 6.55 2.60
N LEU A 78 18.15 7.31 3.45
CA LEU A 78 18.02 8.77 3.33
C LEU A 78 18.42 9.53 4.61
N GLY A 79 19.09 8.87 5.56
CA GLY A 79 19.55 9.48 6.81
C GLY A 79 18.47 9.65 7.88
N VAL A 80 17.21 9.38 7.57
CA VAL A 80 16.07 9.51 8.48
C VAL A 80 15.12 8.33 8.21
N SER A 81 14.73 7.65 9.30
CA SER A 81 13.70 6.61 9.21
C SER A 81 12.32 7.22 9.00
N TYR A 82 11.53 6.64 8.11
CA TYR A 82 10.19 7.16 7.81
C TYR A 82 9.23 6.07 7.35
N TYR A 83 7.94 6.32 7.48
CA TYR A 83 6.91 5.50 6.86
C TYR A 83 6.57 6.08 5.48
N GLY A 84 6.86 5.30 4.44
CA GLY A 84 6.64 5.67 3.05
C GLY A 84 5.38 5.02 2.49
N MET A 85 4.49 5.85 1.94
CA MET A 85 3.31 5.39 1.19
C MET A 85 3.45 5.88 -0.25
N SER A 86 3.79 4.97 -1.16
CA SER A 86 4.05 5.31 -2.56
C SER A 86 3.05 4.64 -3.51
N ILE A 87 2.50 5.42 -4.44
CA ILE A 87 1.54 4.97 -5.44
C ILE A 87 2.12 5.25 -6.82
N PRO A 88 2.30 4.22 -7.67
CA PRO A 88 2.81 4.42 -9.03
C PRO A 88 1.77 5.10 -9.91
N ILE A 89 2.23 6.00 -10.76
CA ILE A 89 1.46 6.61 -11.85
C ILE A 89 1.59 5.70 -13.07
N ILE A 90 0.49 5.03 -13.44
CA ILE A 90 0.50 4.09 -14.56
C ILE A 90 -0.34 4.67 -15.70
N LYS A 91 0.25 4.73 -16.89
CA LYS A 91 -0.41 5.11 -18.14
C LYS A 91 -0.21 4.00 -19.17
N GLU A 92 -1.30 3.48 -19.73
CA GLU A 92 -1.26 2.41 -20.74
C GLU A 92 -0.45 1.17 -20.29
N GLY A 93 -0.58 0.80 -18.99
CA GLY A 93 0.14 -0.33 -18.41
C GLY A 93 1.63 -0.07 -18.08
N ILE A 94 2.15 1.12 -18.39
CA ILE A 94 3.55 1.49 -18.15
C ILE A 94 3.63 2.46 -16.97
N THR A 95 4.51 2.17 -16.02
CA THR A 95 4.80 3.07 -14.90
C THR A 95 5.53 4.32 -15.41
N LYS A 96 5.01 5.50 -15.13
CA LYS A 96 5.54 6.80 -15.58
C LYS A 96 6.11 7.66 -14.45
N GLY A 97 5.86 7.27 -13.21
CA GLY A 97 6.29 7.99 -12.03
C GLY A 97 5.62 7.44 -10.78
N ALA A 98 5.77 8.13 -9.68
CA ALA A 98 5.10 7.80 -8.43
C ALA A 98 4.78 9.06 -7.62
N VAL A 99 3.73 8.97 -6.78
CA VAL A 99 3.44 9.93 -5.72
C VAL A 99 3.70 9.22 -4.39
N THR A 100 4.52 9.83 -3.55
CA THR A 100 4.93 9.28 -2.25
C THR A 100 4.56 10.25 -1.13
N ALA A 101 3.76 9.78 -0.18
CA ALA A 101 3.58 10.42 1.11
C ALA A 101 4.63 9.88 2.09
N ILE A 102 5.30 10.78 2.80
CA ILE A 102 6.38 10.49 3.73
C ILE A 102 5.93 10.95 5.12
N LEU A 103 5.88 10.03 6.07
CA LEU A 103 5.37 10.25 7.41
C LEU A 103 6.42 9.85 8.45
N HIS A 104 6.47 10.57 9.57
CA HIS A 104 7.38 10.25 10.67
C HIS A 104 7.07 8.86 11.28
N GLN A 105 5.83 8.44 11.24
CA GLN A 105 5.37 7.13 11.71
C GLN A 105 4.22 6.65 10.84
N GLN A 106 3.95 5.37 10.87
CA GLN A 106 2.81 4.82 10.17
C GLN A 106 1.55 5.63 10.52
N PRO A 107 0.82 6.14 9.52
CA PRO A 107 -0.44 6.79 9.82
C PRO A 107 -1.28 5.80 10.60
N SER A 108 -1.69 6.20 11.77
CA SER A 108 -2.73 5.55 12.50
C SER A 108 -4.06 6.23 12.16
N PRO A 109 -4.71 5.79 11.09
CA PRO A 109 -6.02 6.28 10.75
C PRO A 109 -7.01 5.39 11.47
N PHE A 110 -7.27 5.62 12.67
CA PHE A 110 -7.90 4.66 13.53
C PHE A 110 -6.95 3.53 13.92
N LEU A 111 -6.20 3.69 14.97
CA LEU A 111 -5.67 2.66 15.87
C LEU A 111 -6.83 1.84 16.47
N SER A 112 -7.81 1.55 15.67
CA SER A 112 -8.78 0.56 16.04
C SER A 112 -8.10 -0.76 15.74
N LYS A 113 -7.58 -1.41 16.77
CA LYS A 113 -7.31 -2.86 16.76
C LYS A 113 -8.53 -3.65 16.22
N TYR A 114 -9.56 -2.94 15.81
CA TYR A 114 -10.86 -3.44 15.41
C TYR A 114 -11.30 -2.81 14.08
N MET A 115 -12.02 -3.57 13.30
CA MET A 115 -12.81 -3.10 12.17
C MET A 115 -14.28 -3.48 12.36
N THR A 116 -15.18 -2.77 11.72
CA THR A 116 -16.60 -3.05 11.78
C THR A 116 -17.06 -3.72 10.50
N ILE A 117 -17.70 -4.87 10.61
CA ILE A 117 -18.27 -5.61 9.48
C ILE A 117 -19.78 -5.75 9.64
N LYS A 118 -20.52 -5.79 8.53
CA LYS A 118 -21.96 -6.04 8.49
C LYS A 118 -22.20 -7.50 8.10
N THR A 119 -22.96 -8.23 8.91
CA THR A 119 -23.41 -9.60 8.62
C THR A 119 -24.93 -9.65 8.77
N GLY A 120 -25.66 -9.87 7.68
CA GLY A 120 -27.12 -9.66 7.67
C GLY A 120 -27.46 -8.21 7.96
N GLU A 121 -28.29 -7.95 8.95
CA GLU A 121 -28.65 -6.60 9.38
C GLU A 121 -27.78 -6.07 10.53
N ASP A 122 -26.94 -6.91 11.13
CA ASP A 122 -26.17 -6.59 12.33
C ASP A 122 -24.76 -6.10 11.98
N TRP A 123 -24.23 -5.24 12.86
CA TRP A 123 -22.86 -4.75 12.80
C TRP A 123 -22.02 -5.40 13.89
N TYR A 124 -20.87 -5.95 13.49
CA TYR A 124 -19.94 -6.60 14.41
C TYR A 124 -18.60 -5.90 14.40
N ARG A 125 -18.07 -5.68 15.58
CA ARG A 125 -16.73 -5.19 15.79
C ARG A 125 -15.77 -6.37 15.89
N VAL A 126 -14.84 -6.51 14.95
CA VAL A 126 -13.88 -7.62 14.87
C VAL A 126 -12.46 -7.10 15.04
N ARG A 127 -11.62 -7.85 15.73
CA ARG A 127 -10.20 -7.49 15.87
C ARG A 127 -9.46 -7.75 14.55
N GLN A 128 -8.57 -6.83 14.17
CA GLN A 128 -7.80 -6.99 12.92
C GLN A 128 -6.87 -8.21 12.97
N ASP A 129 -6.29 -8.53 14.12
CA ASP A 129 -5.44 -9.71 14.31
C ASP A 129 -6.19 -11.04 14.23
N ARG A 130 -7.53 -11.03 14.10
CA ARG A 130 -8.38 -12.20 13.87
C ARG A 130 -8.91 -12.27 12.45
N VAL A 131 -8.54 -11.34 11.60
CA VAL A 131 -8.91 -11.35 10.18
C VAL A 131 -7.95 -12.27 9.44
N LEU A 132 -8.48 -13.23 8.68
CA LEU A 132 -7.72 -14.15 7.84
C LEU A 132 -7.37 -13.47 6.51
N PHE A 133 -8.39 -12.95 5.85
CA PHE A 133 -8.24 -12.26 4.57
C PHE A 133 -9.43 -11.33 4.30
N LEU A 134 -9.23 -10.47 3.32
CA LEU A 134 -10.24 -9.60 2.74
C LEU A 134 -10.36 -9.93 1.26
N GLU A 135 -11.59 -9.96 0.76
CA GLU A 135 -11.90 -10.32 -0.62
C GLU A 135 -12.91 -9.36 -1.25
N THR A 136 -12.73 -9.06 -2.53
CA THR A 136 -13.76 -8.34 -3.30
C THR A 136 -14.83 -9.32 -3.76
N GLN A 137 -16.02 -9.23 -3.21
CA GLN A 137 -17.20 -10.00 -3.61
C GLN A 137 -18.32 -9.04 -4.01
N LEU A 138 -18.89 -9.20 -5.22
CA LEU A 138 -20.01 -8.39 -5.71
C LEU A 138 -19.81 -6.87 -5.53
N ARG A 139 -18.60 -6.38 -5.82
CA ARG A 139 -18.17 -4.97 -5.64
C ARG A 139 -18.13 -4.49 -4.18
N LYS A 140 -18.27 -5.37 -3.21
CA LYS A 140 -18.12 -5.09 -1.77
C LYS A 140 -16.88 -5.79 -1.25
N THR A 141 -16.36 -5.31 -0.13
CA THR A 141 -15.27 -5.97 0.57
C THR A 141 -15.83 -6.93 1.61
N TYR A 142 -15.63 -8.22 1.37
CA TYR A 142 -15.89 -9.26 2.35
C TYR A 142 -14.66 -9.43 3.23
N VAL A 143 -14.86 -9.51 4.54
CA VAL A 143 -13.83 -9.72 5.56
C VAL A 143 -14.10 -11.07 6.20
N LYS A 144 -13.15 -11.98 6.10
CA LYS A 144 -13.17 -13.30 6.74
C LYS A 144 -12.37 -13.26 8.02
N THR A 145 -12.98 -13.69 9.11
CA THR A 145 -12.31 -13.91 10.39
C THR A 145 -12.37 -15.38 10.78
N GLU A 146 -11.68 -15.76 11.83
CA GLU A 146 -11.69 -17.14 12.34
C GLU A 146 -13.12 -17.64 12.69
N THR A 147 -13.99 -16.76 13.15
CA THR A 147 -15.30 -17.14 13.68
C THR A 147 -16.47 -16.71 12.82
N ARG A 148 -16.31 -15.70 11.99
CA ARG A 148 -17.38 -15.13 11.17
C ARG A 148 -16.86 -14.42 9.94
N GLY A 149 -17.76 -14.00 9.07
CA GLY A 149 -17.48 -13.13 7.96
C GLY A 149 -18.57 -12.06 7.80
N GLY A 150 -18.21 -10.98 7.11
CA GLY A 150 -19.14 -9.90 6.85
C GLY A 150 -18.57 -8.87 5.91
N TYR A 151 -19.35 -7.88 5.54
CA TYR A 151 -18.98 -6.87 4.58
C TYR A 151 -18.50 -5.59 5.25
N HIS A 152 -17.41 -5.02 4.74
CA HIS A 152 -16.91 -3.71 5.14
C HIS A 152 -17.31 -2.66 4.10
N ARG A 153 -17.52 -1.40 4.55
CA ARG A 153 -17.96 -0.30 3.66
C ARG A 153 -16.88 0.18 2.70
N LEU A 154 -15.60 0.13 3.12
CA LEU A 154 -14.47 0.57 2.32
C LEU A 154 -14.06 -0.55 1.34
N ASN A 155 -13.57 -0.17 0.17
CA ASN A 155 -12.98 -1.12 -0.78
C ASN A 155 -11.58 -1.56 -0.34
N LEU A 156 -11.03 -2.59 -1.03
CA LEU A 156 -9.72 -3.15 -0.67
C LEU A 156 -8.57 -2.12 -0.78
N SER A 157 -8.64 -1.21 -1.74
CA SER A 157 -7.58 -0.21 -1.94
C SER A 157 -7.61 0.86 -0.83
N GLU A 158 -8.79 1.20 -0.34
CA GLU A 158 -8.96 2.06 0.83
C GLU A 158 -8.47 1.34 2.10
N LEU A 159 -8.88 0.08 2.31
CA LEU A 159 -8.46 -0.69 3.49
C LEU A 159 -6.96 -0.96 3.53
N GLU A 160 -6.33 -1.15 2.39
CA GLU A 160 -4.88 -1.30 2.27
C GLU A 160 -4.09 -0.09 2.80
N LEU A 161 -4.71 1.10 2.87
CA LEU A 161 -4.12 2.28 3.51
C LEU A 161 -4.07 2.16 5.04
N PHE A 162 -4.96 1.36 5.60
CA PHE A 162 -5.26 1.32 7.03
C PHE A 162 -4.83 0.02 7.72
N LEU A 163 -4.61 -1.03 6.94
CA LEU A 163 -4.11 -2.29 7.45
C LEU A 163 -2.59 -2.23 7.68
N SER A 164 -2.12 -2.82 8.76
CA SER A 164 -0.68 -2.93 9.01
C SER A 164 0.01 -3.75 7.92
N SER A 165 1.01 -3.18 7.27
CA SER A 165 1.85 -3.86 6.28
C SER A 165 2.70 -5.00 6.88
N GLU A 166 2.89 -5.01 8.20
CA GLU A 166 3.55 -6.11 8.91
C GLU A 166 2.68 -7.37 8.99
N SER A 167 1.36 -7.18 8.94
CA SER A 167 0.40 -8.27 9.09
C SER A 167 -0.37 -8.58 7.82
N PHE A 168 -0.58 -7.59 6.96
CA PHE A 168 -1.44 -7.73 5.78
C PHE A 168 -0.68 -7.43 4.50
N ILE A 169 -0.88 -8.29 3.50
CA ILE A 169 -0.27 -8.12 2.18
C ILE A 169 -1.30 -8.28 1.07
N ARG A 170 -1.27 -7.36 0.10
CA ARG A 170 -2.05 -7.48 -1.13
C ARG A 170 -1.41 -8.53 -2.03
N CYS A 171 -2.10 -9.65 -2.28
CA CYS A 171 -1.59 -10.73 -3.12
C CYS A 171 -2.32 -10.85 -4.47
N HIS A 172 -3.47 -10.21 -4.59
CA HIS A 172 -4.28 -10.21 -5.80
C HIS A 172 -5.11 -8.92 -5.91
N ARG A 173 -5.59 -8.55 -7.11
CA ARG A 173 -6.51 -7.41 -7.26
C ARG A 173 -7.75 -7.51 -6.37
N SER A 174 -8.17 -8.74 -6.06
CA SER A 174 -9.35 -9.04 -5.26
C SER A 174 -9.07 -9.56 -3.86
N TYR A 175 -7.78 -9.67 -3.43
CA TYR A 175 -7.43 -10.24 -2.13
C TYR A 175 -6.34 -9.46 -1.40
N ILE A 176 -6.56 -9.27 -0.09
CA ILE A 176 -5.54 -8.93 0.91
C ILE A 176 -5.55 -10.06 1.94
N VAL A 177 -4.40 -10.64 2.25
CA VAL A 177 -4.27 -11.73 3.22
C VAL A 177 -3.53 -11.27 4.46
N ASN A 178 -3.90 -11.84 5.61
CA ASN A 178 -3.11 -11.72 6.82
C ASN A 178 -2.04 -12.82 6.80
N ILE A 179 -0.78 -12.41 6.84
CA ILE A 179 0.39 -13.27 6.73
C ILE A 179 0.39 -14.35 7.83
N ALA A 180 -0.05 -13.99 9.05
CA ALA A 180 -0.08 -14.91 10.18
C ALA A 180 -1.05 -16.11 9.99
N PHE A 181 -1.98 -16.02 9.04
CA PHE A 181 -2.94 -17.08 8.74
C PHE A 181 -2.65 -17.83 7.43
N ILE A 182 -1.51 -17.59 6.80
CA ILE A 182 -1.05 -18.39 5.67
C ILE A 182 -0.49 -19.71 6.24
N LYS A 183 -1.13 -20.82 5.91
CA LYS A 183 -0.69 -22.15 6.30
C LYS A 183 0.40 -22.68 5.39
N GLU A 184 0.24 -22.48 4.07
CA GLU A 184 1.14 -22.99 3.06
C GLU A 184 1.18 -22.07 1.85
N ILE A 185 2.35 -21.97 1.21
CA ILE A 185 2.58 -21.24 -0.05
C ILE A 185 3.04 -22.25 -1.09
N GLN A 186 2.20 -22.54 -2.07
CA GLN A 186 2.49 -23.50 -3.12
C GLN A 186 2.91 -22.76 -4.39
N PRO A 187 4.01 -23.16 -5.05
CA PRO A 187 4.33 -22.66 -6.38
C PRO A 187 3.19 -23.01 -7.35
N ASP A 188 2.83 -22.06 -8.20
CA ASP A 188 1.85 -22.24 -9.25
C ASP A 188 2.46 -21.91 -10.61
N SER A 189 1.73 -22.10 -11.70
CA SER A 189 2.19 -21.83 -13.05
C SER A 189 2.66 -20.36 -13.21
N HIS A 190 3.58 -20.12 -14.15
CA HIS A 190 4.07 -18.79 -14.52
C HIS A 190 4.68 -17.95 -13.37
N SER A 191 5.41 -18.60 -12.46
CA SER A 191 6.08 -17.97 -11.31
C SER A 191 5.09 -17.24 -10.37
N THR A 192 3.87 -17.74 -10.26
CA THR A 192 2.85 -17.32 -9.31
C THR A 192 2.77 -18.28 -8.13
N PHE A 193 1.87 -18.01 -7.18
CA PHE A 193 1.67 -18.86 -6.01
C PHE A 193 0.19 -19.07 -5.74
N LEU A 194 -0.11 -20.20 -5.10
CA LEU A 194 -1.40 -20.48 -4.49
C LEU A 194 -1.19 -20.57 -2.98
N LEU A 195 -1.93 -19.76 -2.22
CA LEU A 195 -1.89 -19.76 -0.77
C LEU A 195 -2.98 -20.68 -0.23
N GLU A 196 -2.64 -21.51 0.74
CA GLU A 196 -3.62 -22.19 1.58
C GLU A 196 -3.70 -21.45 2.92
N MET A 197 -4.88 -20.94 3.27
CA MET A 197 -5.14 -20.28 4.54
C MET A 197 -5.45 -21.32 5.63
N ASN A 198 -5.33 -20.94 6.91
CA ASN A 198 -5.59 -21.85 8.04
C ASN A 198 -7.00 -22.44 8.05
N ASP A 199 -7.98 -21.80 7.42
CA ASP A 199 -9.35 -22.28 7.27
C ASP A 199 -9.55 -23.19 6.03
N GLY A 200 -8.47 -23.49 5.30
CA GLY A 200 -8.47 -24.27 4.05
C GLY A 200 -8.82 -23.47 2.80
N THR A 201 -9.10 -22.15 2.91
CA THR A 201 -9.36 -21.32 1.74
C THR A 201 -8.12 -21.20 0.88
N ARG A 202 -8.26 -21.37 -0.44
CA ARG A 202 -7.19 -21.20 -1.41
C ARG A 202 -7.26 -19.86 -2.10
N ILE A 203 -6.18 -19.07 -2.03
CA ILE A 203 -6.10 -17.71 -2.55
C ILE A 203 -4.95 -17.59 -3.53
N PRO A 204 -5.19 -17.18 -4.79
CA PRO A 204 -4.12 -17.03 -5.77
C PRO A 204 -3.31 -15.75 -5.51
N VAL A 205 -2.00 -15.84 -5.68
CA VAL A 205 -1.12 -14.67 -5.83
C VAL A 205 -0.95 -14.41 -7.31
N SER A 206 -1.48 -13.30 -7.82
CA SER A 206 -1.38 -13.01 -9.25
C SER A 206 0.04 -12.56 -9.63
N GLN A 207 0.41 -12.75 -10.89
CA GLN A 207 1.74 -12.43 -11.43
C GLN A 207 2.19 -11.00 -11.08
N ARG A 208 1.26 -10.03 -11.15
CA ARG A 208 1.54 -8.63 -10.80
C ARG A 208 2.01 -8.45 -9.36
N TYR A 209 1.53 -9.27 -8.43
CA TYR A 209 1.83 -9.17 -7.00
C TYR A 209 2.92 -10.16 -6.55
N ALA A 210 3.26 -11.16 -7.34
CA ALA A 210 4.14 -12.27 -6.96
C ALA A 210 5.55 -11.81 -6.54
N SER A 211 6.15 -10.88 -7.26
CA SER A 211 7.48 -10.37 -6.96
C SER A 211 7.54 -9.63 -5.61
N TYR A 212 6.58 -8.75 -5.37
CA TYR A 212 6.47 -8.03 -4.09
C TYR A 212 6.14 -8.99 -2.95
N PHE A 213 5.17 -9.91 -3.16
CA PHE A 213 4.77 -10.92 -2.19
C PHE A 213 5.96 -11.78 -1.73
N ARG A 214 6.72 -12.32 -2.69
CA ARG A 214 7.92 -13.12 -2.41
C ARG A 214 8.92 -12.36 -1.55
N ARG A 215 9.24 -11.14 -1.96
CA ARG A 215 10.23 -10.32 -1.25
C ARG A 215 9.78 -9.92 0.16
N SER A 216 8.50 -9.61 0.33
CA SER A 216 7.94 -9.24 1.64
C SER A 216 7.95 -10.40 2.64
N LEU A 217 7.93 -11.65 2.15
CA LEU A 217 7.99 -12.85 2.98
C LEU A 217 9.38 -13.49 3.02
N GLY A 218 10.37 -12.94 2.31
CA GLY A 218 11.78 -13.32 2.43
C GLY A 218 12.18 -14.63 1.70
N PHE A 219 11.50 -14.96 0.56
CA PHE A 219 11.85 -16.17 -0.22
C PHE A 219 11.88 -15.92 -1.73
#